data_fc53f6c089730fda4a08fbc14fdf5fb7
#
_entry.id   fc53f6c089730fda4a08fbc14fdf5fb7
#
_cell.length_a   1.000
_cell.length_b   1.000
_cell.length_c   1.000
_cell.angle_alpha   90.00
_cell.angle_beta   90.00
_cell.angle_gamma   90.00
#
_symmetry.space_group_name_H-M   'P 1'
#
loop_
_entity.id
_entity.type
_entity.pdbx_description
1 polymer ?
#
loop_
_entity_poly.entity_id
_entity_poly.type
_entity_poly.pdbx_seq_one_letter_code
_entity_poly.pdbx_strand_id
1 'polypeptide(L)'
;MGEGSFGKVFRVTDNAGHDYALKLLKLWEVHPDIRTQLVNRFDMEYETGRINSPYLVHSVGHGFVQGNPYIVMEFCPGGDLKSANQNTDWNKVGQEVLLGLKALHACGKVHRDLKPENVLIKSDGTAALTDFGISGDRNKRMTERNILGKPQQIFGTYAYMPPEQVNPRNGDATVLPTTDIFSFGVMMYELLTGTLPFGNLRDENELVVYIKNGREGNWDRRRLQSAPCGCQFQHAIEGCLQPDFKQRLQSCEEVIALLPKVNNLAKPMPSEDSLKIPTIVRGLLLRIMQGEEYGKTYDITRLARQSYVLNMGRAAVGVSNDIPVIENQSSYVSRKHCTLEYDASSQHWFIRDGQWDNGSIGGWKPSLNGTFVNSKQVDEQGYFLQIGDIISIGDTKLRVEAY
;
A
#
# COMPACT_ATOMS: atom_id res chain seq x y z
N MET A 1 -7.89 -15.77 -11.70
CA MET A 1 -6.88 -16.09 -10.69
C MET A 1 -7.47 -16.01 -9.29
N GLY A 2 -7.97 -14.91 -8.83
CA GLY A 2 -8.57 -14.77 -7.50
C GLY A 2 -9.70 -13.74 -7.51
N GLU A 3 -10.66 -13.90 -6.59
CA GLU A 3 -11.72 -12.94 -6.35
C GLU A 3 -11.76 -12.63 -4.86
N GLY A 4 -11.51 -11.38 -4.49
CA GLY A 4 -11.60 -10.87 -3.13
C GLY A 4 -12.89 -10.11 -2.89
N SER A 5 -13.09 -9.62 -1.67
CA SER A 5 -14.34 -8.95 -1.26
C SER A 5 -14.68 -7.71 -2.11
N PHE A 6 -13.69 -7.03 -2.68
CA PHE A 6 -13.91 -5.79 -3.44
C PHE A 6 -13.21 -5.77 -4.80
N GLY A 7 -12.56 -6.85 -5.19
CA GLY A 7 -11.77 -6.87 -6.42
C GLY A 7 -11.58 -8.23 -7.03
N LYS A 8 -11.13 -8.24 -8.26
CA LYS A 8 -10.82 -9.46 -9.02
C LYS A 8 -9.44 -9.34 -9.62
N VAL A 9 -8.66 -10.44 -9.57
CA VAL A 9 -7.34 -10.53 -10.16
C VAL A 9 -7.39 -11.36 -11.43
N PHE A 10 -6.87 -10.80 -12.52
CA PHE A 10 -6.79 -11.43 -13.84
C PHE A 10 -5.32 -11.65 -14.19
N ARG A 11 -5.01 -12.72 -14.91
CA ARG A 11 -3.76 -12.83 -15.68
C ARG A 11 -3.97 -12.14 -17.02
N VAL A 12 -3.09 -11.23 -17.37
CA VAL A 12 -3.12 -10.49 -18.63
C VAL A 12 -1.74 -10.60 -19.29
N THR A 13 -1.72 -10.57 -20.62
CA THR A 13 -0.49 -10.68 -21.39
C THR A 13 -0.35 -9.43 -22.25
N ASP A 14 0.84 -8.84 -22.32
CA ASP A 14 1.12 -7.71 -23.18
C ASP A 14 1.34 -8.15 -24.64
N ASN A 15 1.51 -7.18 -25.54
CA ASN A 15 1.74 -7.46 -26.97
C ASN A 15 3.09 -8.15 -27.24
N ALA A 16 4.02 -8.15 -26.29
CA ALA A 16 5.31 -8.83 -26.36
C ALA A 16 5.27 -10.26 -25.80
N GLY A 17 4.13 -10.68 -25.24
CA GLY A 17 3.94 -12.00 -24.66
C GLY A 17 4.31 -12.11 -23.19
N HIS A 18 4.56 -11.01 -22.48
CA HIS A 18 4.84 -11.03 -21.05
C HIS A 18 3.54 -11.06 -20.24
N ASP A 19 3.52 -11.91 -19.21
CA ASP A 19 2.39 -12.05 -18.31
C ASP A 19 2.47 -11.09 -17.13
N TYR A 20 1.31 -10.56 -16.76
CA TYR A 20 1.11 -9.69 -15.61
C TYR A 20 -0.13 -10.12 -14.81
N ALA A 21 -0.20 -9.72 -13.55
CA ALA A 21 -1.41 -9.79 -12.76
C ALA A 21 -2.09 -8.42 -12.78
N LEU A 22 -3.37 -8.37 -13.19
CA LEU A 22 -4.19 -7.17 -13.17
C LEU A 22 -5.22 -7.29 -12.06
N LYS A 23 -5.10 -6.48 -11.01
CA LYS A 23 -6.07 -6.37 -9.92
C LYS A 23 -7.04 -5.24 -10.22
N LEU A 24 -8.33 -5.56 -10.35
CA LEU A 24 -9.41 -4.61 -10.64
C LEU A 24 -10.26 -4.43 -9.39
N LEU A 25 -10.46 -3.19 -8.96
CA LEU A 25 -11.40 -2.84 -7.89
C LEU A 25 -12.79 -2.62 -8.48
N LYS A 26 -13.79 -3.38 -7.99
CA LYS A 26 -15.16 -3.35 -8.48
C LYS A 26 -15.98 -2.30 -7.73
N LEU A 27 -15.86 -1.02 -8.09
CA LEU A 27 -16.58 0.06 -7.40
C LEU A 27 -18.12 -0.03 -7.57
N TRP A 28 -18.61 -0.72 -8.62
CA TRP A 28 -20.04 -0.92 -8.82
C TRP A 28 -20.69 -1.83 -7.77
N GLU A 29 -19.92 -2.69 -7.10
CA GLU A 29 -20.38 -3.56 -6.01
C GLU A 29 -20.24 -2.88 -4.63
N VAL A 30 -19.76 -1.63 -4.58
CA VAL A 30 -19.39 -0.94 -3.35
C VAL A 30 -20.32 0.24 -3.09
N HIS A 31 -20.77 0.37 -1.82
CA HIS A 31 -21.57 1.51 -1.40
C HIS A 31 -20.81 2.84 -1.61
N PRO A 32 -21.46 3.90 -2.14
CA PRO A 32 -20.81 5.16 -2.50
C PRO A 32 -19.96 5.77 -1.37
N ASP A 33 -20.42 5.72 -0.12
CA ASP A 33 -19.77 6.35 1.04
C ASP A 33 -18.37 5.80 1.33
N ILE A 34 -18.08 4.56 0.92
CA ILE A 34 -16.79 3.93 1.18
C ILE A 34 -15.89 3.87 -0.06
N ARG A 35 -16.38 4.26 -1.25
CA ARG A 35 -15.62 4.19 -2.51
C ARG A 35 -14.34 4.99 -2.46
N THR A 36 -14.38 6.25 -2.02
CA THR A 36 -13.20 7.11 -1.91
C THR A 36 -12.13 6.49 -1.02
N GLN A 37 -12.53 5.91 0.09
CA GLN A 37 -11.62 5.23 1.01
C GLN A 37 -10.95 4.01 0.36
N LEU A 38 -11.73 3.20 -0.37
CA LEU A 38 -11.21 2.02 -1.07
C LEU A 38 -10.24 2.40 -2.19
N VAL A 39 -10.55 3.46 -2.93
CA VAL A 39 -9.64 3.94 -3.98
C VAL A 39 -8.33 4.45 -3.37
N ASN A 40 -8.38 5.25 -2.29
CA ASN A 40 -7.17 5.72 -1.61
C ASN A 40 -6.30 4.54 -1.12
N ARG A 41 -6.92 3.47 -0.59
CA ARG A 41 -6.20 2.25 -0.19
C ARG A 41 -5.56 1.54 -1.39
N PHE A 42 -6.26 1.49 -2.49
CA PHE A 42 -5.80 0.88 -3.72
C PHE A 42 -4.60 1.62 -4.31
N ASP A 43 -4.63 2.95 -4.27
CA ASP A 43 -3.50 3.78 -4.67
C ASP A 43 -2.29 3.59 -3.73
N MET A 44 -2.52 3.50 -2.41
CA MET A 44 -1.45 3.19 -1.45
C MET A 44 -0.84 1.81 -1.69
N GLU A 45 -1.63 0.83 -2.10
CA GLU A 45 -1.15 -0.51 -2.48
C GLU A 45 -0.22 -0.42 -3.71
N TYR A 46 -0.64 0.31 -4.74
CA TYR A 46 0.18 0.56 -5.91
C TYR A 46 1.53 1.19 -5.55
N GLU A 47 1.52 2.28 -4.77
CA GLU A 47 2.74 2.96 -4.33
C GLU A 47 3.66 2.06 -3.49
N THR A 48 3.07 1.18 -2.70
CA THR A 48 3.86 0.24 -1.88
C THR A 48 4.53 -0.82 -2.76
N GLY A 49 3.84 -1.31 -3.77
CA GLY A 49 4.42 -2.23 -4.76
C GLY A 49 5.53 -1.61 -5.62
N ARG A 50 5.77 -0.30 -5.53
CA ARG A 50 6.90 0.38 -6.18
C ARG A 50 8.16 0.46 -5.33
N ILE A 51 8.11 0.03 -4.07
CA ILE A 51 9.31 -0.06 -3.23
C ILE A 51 10.28 -1.04 -3.89
N ASN A 52 11.53 -0.57 -4.10
CA ASN A 52 12.57 -1.38 -4.73
C ASN A 52 13.05 -2.50 -3.80
N SER A 53 12.42 -3.65 -3.89
CA SER A 53 12.78 -4.86 -3.15
C SER A 53 12.39 -6.10 -3.95
N PRO A 54 13.29 -7.10 -4.11
CA PRO A 54 12.96 -8.35 -4.78
C PRO A 54 11.91 -9.18 -4.00
N TYR A 55 11.71 -8.88 -2.72
CA TYR A 55 10.81 -9.57 -1.80
C TYR A 55 9.42 -8.92 -1.70
N LEU A 56 9.11 -7.97 -2.57
CA LEU A 56 7.79 -7.39 -2.75
C LEU A 56 7.31 -7.65 -4.16
N VAL A 57 6.02 -7.89 -4.33
CA VAL A 57 5.42 -7.99 -5.68
C VAL A 57 5.41 -6.60 -6.29
N HIS A 58 6.08 -6.46 -7.44
CA HIS A 58 6.29 -5.15 -8.05
C HIS A 58 5.05 -4.65 -8.79
N SER A 59 4.65 -3.40 -8.52
CA SER A 59 3.59 -2.70 -9.25
C SER A 59 4.16 -2.02 -10.50
N VAL A 60 3.68 -2.43 -11.67
CA VAL A 60 4.16 -1.99 -13.00
C VAL A 60 3.39 -0.78 -13.50
N GLY A 61 2.08 -0.73 -13.23
CA GLY A 61 1.22 0.33 -13.71
C GLY A 61 -0.13 0.35 -13.02
N HIS A 62 -0.87 1.43 -13.20
CA HIS A 62 -2.25 1.56 -12.70
C HIS A 62 -3.07 2.43 -13.63
N GLY A 63 -4.38 2.41 -13.48
CA GLY A 63 -5.29 3.20 -14.29
C GLY A 63 -6.74 2.97 -13.93
N PHE A 64 -7.63 3.40 -14.82
CA PHE A 64 -9.08 3.22 -14.67
C PHE A 64 -9.67 2.60 -15.93
N VAL A 65 -10.60 1.69 -15.74
CA VAL A 65 -11.45 1.14 -16.80
C VAL A 65 -12.91 1.30 -16.38
N GLN A 66 -13.70 2.01 -17.18
CA GLN A 66 -15.12 2.29 -16.89
C GLN A 66 -15.33 2.83 -15.45
N GLY A 67 -14.45 3.75 -15.01
CA GLY A 67 -14.52 4.34 -13.68
C GLY A 67 -14.00 3.46 -12.52
N ASN A 68 -13.51 2.26 -12.79
CA ASN A 68 -13.00 1.33 -11.81
C ASN A 68 -11.48 1.30 -11.85
N PRO A 69 -10.77 1.49 -10.73
CA PRO A 69 -9.31 1.50 -10.72
C PRO A 69 -8.76 0.08 -10.87
N TYR A 70 -7.61 -0.03 -11.55
CA TYR A 70 -6.85 -1.26 -11.64
C TYR A 70 -5.36 -1.02 -11.37
N ILE A 71 -4.69 -2.04 -10.84
CA ILE A 71 -3.23 -2.12 -10.71
C ILE A 71 -2.73 -3.26 -11.58
N VAL A 72 -1.67 -3.01 -12.34
CA VAL A 72 -0.90 -4.04 -13.04
C VAL A 72 0.34 -4.34 -12.23
N MET A 73 0.57 -5.62 -11.94
CA MET A 73 1.69 -6.09 -11.11
C MET A 73 2.43 -7.20 -11.84
N GLU A 74 3.67 -7.49 -11.42
CA GLU A 74 4.37 -8.67 -11.89
C GLU A 74 3.56 -9.94 -11.63
N PHE A 75 3.63 -10.88 -12.56
CA PHE A 75 2.95 -12.16 -12.42
C PHE A 75 3.86 -13.16 -11.69
N CYS A 76 3.33 -13.77 -10.63
CA CYS A 76 4.02 -14.77 -9.83
C CYS A 76 3.48 -16.17 -10.16
N PRO A 77 4.13 -16.93 -11.05
CA PRO A 77 3.60 -18.21 -11.53
C PRO A 77 3.62 -19.32 -10.50
N GLY A 78 4.41 -19.19 -9.42
CA GLY A 78 4.50 -20.17 -8.34
C GLY A 78 3.30 -20.19 -7.39
N GLY A 79 2.33 -19.26 -7.57
CA GLY A 79 1.16 -19.16 -6.70
C GLY A 79 1.47 -18.63 -5.30
N ASP A 80 0.60 -18.88 -4.35
CA ASP A 80 0.73 -18.45 -2.95
C ASP A 80 1.31 -19.56 -2.05
N LEU A 81 1.79 -19.16 -0.85
CA LEU A 81 2.36 -20.11 0.11
C LEU A 81 1.33 -21.10 0.69
N LYS A 82 0.04 -20.77 0.65
CA LYS A 82 -0.99 -21.71 1.09
C LYS A 82 -1.09 -22.93 0.19
N SER A 83 -0.77 -22.73 -1.09
CA SER A 83 -0.73 -23.78 -2.12
C SER A 83 0.67 -24.43 -2.26
N ALA A 84 1.65 -24.02 -1.42
CA ALA A 84 3.02 -24.50 -1.50
C ALA A 84 3.12 -26.01 -1.20
N ASN A 85 4.04 -26.68 -1.87
CA ASN A 85 4.25 -28.11 -1.71
C ASN A 85 5.20 -28.44 -0.54
N GLN A 86 5.26 -29.75 -0.18
CA GLN A 86 6.06 -30.25 0.95
C GLN A 86 7.60 -30.08 0.77
N ASN A 87 8.07 -29.78 -0.45
CA ASN A 87 9.50 -29.61 -0.74
C ASN A 87 9.96 -28.14 -0.63
N THR A 88 9.13 -27.26 -0.07
CA THR A 88 9.46 -25.85 0.10
C THR A 88 10.57 -25.66 1.13
N ASP A 89 11.61 -24.90 0.76
CA ASP A 89 12.67 -24.50 1.72
C ASP A 89 12.14 -23.39 2.63
N TRP A 90 11.60 -23.79 3.78
CA TRP A 90 11.01 -22.85 4.74
C TRP A 90 12.03 -21.89 5.35
N ASN A 91 13.34 -22.26 5.39
CA ASN A 91 14.38 -21.32 5.85
C ASN A 91 14.56 -20.17 4.87
N LYS A 92 14.63 -20.49 3.57
CA LYS A 92 14.70 -19.50 2.51
C LYS A 92 13.46 -18.62 2.52
N VAL A 93 12.26 -19.20 2.50
CA VAL A 93 10.98 -18.48 2.50
C VAL A 93 10.87 -17.57 3.73
N GLY A 94 11.17 -18.07 4.93
CA GLY A 94 11.11 -17.27 6.16
C GLY A 94 12.01 -16.03 6.11
N GLN A 95 13.24 -16.18 5.61
CA GLN A 95 14.16 -15.05 5.47
C GLN A 95 13.70 -14.06 4.39
N GLU A 96 13.21 -14.54 3.24
CA GLU A 96 12.72 -13.69 2.15
C GLU A 96 11.49 -12.86 2.57
N VAL A 97 10.54 -13.46 3.31
CA VAL A 97 9.40 -12.76 3.89
C VAL A 97 9.87 -11.67 4.86
N LEU A 98 10.80 -11.97 5.75
CA LEU A 98 11.34 -10.99 6.70
C LEU A 98 12.09 -9.85 6.00
N LEU A 99 12.81 -10.13 4.92
CA LEU A 99 13.46 -9.10 4.10
C LEU A 99 12.43 -8.22 3.36
N GLY A 100 11.31 -8.77 2.93
CA GLY A 100 10.19 -8.03 2.40
C GLY A 100 9.55 -7.10 3.45
N LEU A 101 9.27 -7.62 4.65
CA LEU A 101 8.78 -6.83 5.78
C LEU A 101 9.77 -5.71 6.17
N LYS A 102 11.07 -6.03 6.23
CA LYS A 102 12.12 -5.04 6.50
C LYS A 102 12.09 -3.89 5.49
N ALA A 103 11.92 -4.17 4.20
CA ALA A 103 11.81 -3.14 3.17
C ALA A 103 10.57 -2.24 3.38
N LEU A 104 9.42 -2.81 3.79
CA LEU A 104 8.24 -2.05 4.16
C LEU A 104 8.47 -1.18 5.40
N HIS A 105 9.04 -1.77 6.46
CA HIS A 105 9.27 -1.08 7.73
C HIS A 105 10.26 0.08 7.58
N ALA A 106 11.28 -0.07 6.73
CA ALA A 106 12.23 1.01 6.40
C ALA A 106 11.56 2.23 5.75
N CYS A 107 10.43 2.01 5.06
CA CYS A 107 9.58 3.06 4.48
C CYS A 107 8.46 3.52 5.43
N GLY A 108 8.51 3.17 6.71
CA GLY A 108 7.49 3.50 7.70
C GLY A 108 6.13 2.81 7.46
N LYS A 109 6.12 1.72 6.70
CA LYS A 109 4.90 0.97 6.35
C LYS A 109 4.85 -0.35 7.11
N VAL A 110 3.64 -0.78 7.49
CA VAL A 110 3.37 -2.06 8.16
C VAL A 110 2.38 -2.84 7.30
N HIS A 111 2.64 -4.13 7.06
CA HIS A 111 1.84 -4.97 6.16
C HIS A 111 0.43 -5.21 6.70
N ARG A 112 0.29 -5.55 7.98
CA ARG A 112 -0.98 -5.74 8.74
C ARG A 112 -1.87 -6.91 8.35
N ASP A 113 -1.64 -7.57 7.25
CA ASP A 113 -2.42 -8.72 6.77
C ASP A 113 -1.49 -9.83 6.27
N LEU A 114 -0.36 -10.04 6.97
CA LEU A 114 0.58 -11.10 6.62
C LEU A 114 -0.04 -12.47 6.90
N LYS A 115 -0.11 -13.29 5.86
CA LYS A 115 -0.63 -14.66 5.87
C LYS A 115 -0.13 -15.41 4.63
N PRO A 116 -0.23 -16.75 4.57
CA PRO A 116 0.27 -17.54 3.43
C PRO A 116 -0.28 -17.09 2.07
N GLU A 117 -1.54 -16.66 1.99
CA GLU A 117 -2.18 -16.21 0.75
C GLU A 117 -1.60 -14.89 0.21
N ASN A 118 -0.95 -14.10 1.08
CA ASN A 118 -0.36 -12.80 0.73
C ASN A 118 1.15 -12.87 0.51
N VAL A 119 1.69 -14.07 0.35
CA VAL A 119 3.09 -14.32 -0.03
C VAL A 119 3.09 -15.16 -1.31
N LEU A 120 3.57 -14.59 -2.40
CA LEU A 120 3.59 -15.21 -3.71
C LEU A 120 5.00 -15.69 -4.07
N ILE A 121 5.09 -16.75 -4.87
CA ILE A 121 6.34 -17.28 -5.39
C ILE A 121 6.55 -16.79 -6.83
N LYS A 122 7.62 -16.04 -7.03
CA LYS A 122 8.05 -15.54 -8.34
C LYS A 122 8.57 -16.66 -9.25
N SER A 123 8.81 -16.33 -10.51
CA SER A 123 9.34 -17.28 -11.51
C SER A 123 10.72 -17.82 -11.17
N ASP A 124 11.53 -17.08 -10.41
CA ASP A 124 12.86 -17.49 -9.94
C ASP A 124 12.82 -18.26 -8.60
N GLY A 125 11.61 -18.50 -8.07
CA GLY A 125 11.40 -19.17 -6.78
C GLY A 125 11.60 -18.26 -5.57
N THR A 126 11.64 -16.93 -5.73
CA THR A 126 11.69 -15.96 -4.64
C THR A 126 10.30 -15.76 -4.03
N ALA A 127 10.20 -15.79 -2.69
CA ALA A 127 8.98 -15.42 -2.00
C ALA A 127 8.84 -13.89 -1.88
N ALA A 128 7.69 -13.36 -2.28
CA ALA A 128 7.44 -11.93 -2.32
C ALA A 128 6.07 -11.58 -1.72
N LEU A 129 6.04 -10.51 -0.91
CA LEU A 129 4.83 -10.01 -0.27
C LEU A 129 3.93 -9.29 -1.27
N THR A 130 2.62 -9.47 -1.11
CA THR A 130 1.57 -8.80 -1.90
C THR A 130 0.41 -8.38 -0.99
N ASP A 131 -0.58 -7.69 -1.54
CA ASP A 131 -1.78 -7.26 -0.81
C ASP A 131 -1.45 -6.44 0.45
N PHE A 132 -0.61 -5.42 0.27
CA PHE A 132 -0.16 -4.54 1.34
C PHE A 132 -1.36 -3.87 2.01
N GLY A 133 -1.81 -4.45 3.13
CA GLY A 133 -2.98 -4.03 3.87
C GLY A 133 -2.85 -2.66 4.56
N ILE A 134 -2.35 -1.64 3.86
CA ILE A 134 -2.00 -0.30 4.33
C ILE A 134 -3.23 0.54 4.74
N SER A 135 -4.26 -0.06 5.23
CA SER A 135 -5.48 0.65 5.57
C SER A 135 -5.50 1.17 7.01
N GLY A 136 -5.68 2.47 7.14
CA GLY A 136 -5.57 3.20 8.40
C GLY A 136 -6.66 2.92 9.44
N ASP A 137 -7.86 2.50 9.11
CA ASP A 137 -8.95 2.35 10.09
C ASP A 137 -9.46 0.92 10.18
N ARG A 138 -9.17 0.30 11.31
CA ARG A 138 -9.42 -1.11 11.58
C ARG A 138 -10.86 -1.42 11.93
N ASN A 139 -11.53 -0.54 12.67
CA ASN A 139 -12.93 -0.73 13.03
C ASN A 139 -13.80 -0.74 11.78
N LYS A 140 -13.44 0.05 10.77
CA LYS A 140 -14.09 0.03 9.46
C LYS A 140 -13.80 -1.24 8.65
N ARG A 141 -12.56 -1.81 8.71
CA ARG A 141 -12.27 -3.10 8.08
C ARG A 141 -13.14 -4.23 8.63
N MET A 142 -13.32 -4.27 9.94
CA MET A 142 -14.16 -5.29 10.58
C MET A 142 -15.64 -5.10 10.21
N THR A 143 -16.13 -3.85 10.16
CA THR A 143 -17.50 -3.54 9.76
C THR A 143 -17.72 -3.83 8.28
N GLU A 144 -16.80 -3.45 7.41
CA GLU A 144 -16.86 -3.71 5.96
C GLU A 144 -16.83 -5.22 5.65
N ARG A 145 -15.99 -6.01 6.35
CA ARG A 145 -15.92 -7.47 6.21
C ARG A 145 -17.13 -8.18 6.81
N ASN A 146 -17.64 -7.69 7.94
CA ASN A 146 -18.87 -8.25 8.56
C ASN A 146 -20.13 -8.01 7.70
N ILE A 147 -20.17 -6.93 6.91
CA ILE A 147 -21.30 -6.62 6.01
C ILE A 147 -21.26 -7.49 4.74
N LEU A 148 -20.07 -7.91 4.29
CA LEU A 148 -19.86 -8.54 2.98
C LEU A 148 -19.25 -9.95 3.04
N GLY A 149 -18.74 -10.40 4.19
CA GLY A 149 -17.98 -11.64 4.32
C GLY A 149 -18.78 -12.86 4.73
N LYS A 150 -18.47 -14.02 4.14
CA LYS A 150 -18.90 -15.33 4.67
C LYS A 150 -18.18 -15.58 6.00
N PRO A 151 -18.78 -16.29 6.99
CA PRO A 151 -18.19 -16.58 8.30
C PRO A 151 -16.74 -17.07 8.26
N GLN A 152 -16.40 -17.96 7.33
CA GLN A 152 -15.05 -18.50 7.16
C GLN A 152 -13.98 -17.45 6.79
N GLN A 153 -14.34 -16.38 6.07
CA GLN A 153 -13.42 -15.28 5.73
C GLN A 153 -13.16 -14.38 6.94
N ILE A 154 -14.11 -14.28 7.85
CA ILE A 154 -13.99 -13.54 9.09
C ILE A 154 -12.97 -14.22 10.01
N PHE A 155 -13.10 -15.53 10.24
CA PHE A 155 -12.21 -16.30 11.11
C PHE A 155 -10.76 -16.31 10.61
N GLY A 156 -10.55 -16.46 9.30
CA GLY A 156 -9.21 -16.41 8.69
C GLY A 156 -8.47 -15.08 8.93
N THR A 157 -9.19 -13.98 9.12
CA THR A 157 -8.59 -12.68 9.42
C THR A 157 -8.05 -12.58 10.84
N TYR A 158 -8.71 -13.24 11.81
CA TYR A 158 -8.25 -13.24 13.20
C TYR A 158 -7.07 -14.17 13.44
N ALA A 159 -6.83 -15.16 12.57
CA ALA A 159 -5.82 -16.17 12.77
C ALA A 159 -4.40 -15.59 12.98
N TYR A 160 -4.05 -14.56 12.20
CA TYR A 160 -2.69 -13.99 12.21
C TYR A 160 -2.60 -12.67 12.99
N MET A 161 -3.69 -12.26 13.62
CA MET A 161 -3.81 -10.97 14.27
C MET A 161 -3.23 -10.99 15.69
N PRO A 162 -2.34 -10.04 16.07
CA PRO A 162 -1.78 -10.01 17.41
C PRO A 162 -2.81 -9.58 18.47
N PRO A 163 -2.59 -9.99 19.75
CA PRO A 163 -3.54 -9.76 20.85
C PRO A 163 -3.94 -8.31 21.06
N GLU A 164 -2.99 -7.38 20.89
CA GLU A 164 -3.25 -5.92 21.03
C GLU A 164 -4.18 -5.40 19.94
N GLN A 165 -4.30 -6.12 18.87
CA GLN A 165 -5.17 -5.74 17.78
C GLN A 165 -6.55 -6.41 17.82
N VAL A 166 -6.75 -7.49 18.50
CA VAL A 166 -8.05 -8.20 18.57
C VAL A 166 -9.08 -7.43 19.42
N ASN A 167 -8.66 -6.72 20.47
CA ASN A 167 -9.56 -5.96 21.33
C ASN A 167 -8.85 -4.72 21.87
N PRO A 168 -8.80 -3.63 21.13
CA PRO A 168 -8.21 -2.37 21.59
C PRO A 168 -9.09 -1.77 22.67
N ARG A 169 -8.63 -1.78 23.94
CA ARG A 169 -9.38 -1.25 25.08
C ARG A 169 -9.61 0.27 25.05
N ASN A 170 -8.86 1.02 24.22
CA ASN A 170 -8.88 2.49 24.22
C ASN A 170 -8.80 3.13 22.82
N GLY A 171 -9.34 2.51 21.77
CA GLY A 171 -9.40 3.15 20.45
C GLY A 171 -8.09 3.24 19.65
N ASP A 172 -6.94 3.21 20.31
CA ASP A 172 -5.61 3.30 19.69
C ASP A 172 -4.93 1.93 19.63
N ALA A 173 -5.33 1.11 18.66
CA ALA A 173 -4.51 -0.04 18.29
C ALA A 173 -3.23 0.48 17.64
N THR A 174 -2.17 0.64 18.42
CA THR A 174 -0.86 1.05 17.91
C THR A 174 -0.39 0.02 16.87
N VAL A 175 -0.26 0.46 15.64
CA VAL A 175 0.24 -0.39 14.55
C VAL A 175 1.74 -0.16 14.47
N LEU A 176 2.49 -1.18 14.84
CA LEU A 176 3.95 -1.17 14.89
C LEU A 176 4.50 -2.29 13.99
N PRO A 177 5.78 -2.24 13.61
CA PRO A 177 6.48 -3.35 12.96
C PRO A 177 6.29 -4.68 13.68
N THR A 178 6.21 -4.66 15.02
CA THR A 178 5.96 -5.84 15.87
C THR A 178 4.62 -6.54 15.57
N THR A 179 3.65 -5.85 14.94
CA THR A 179 2.41 -6.45 14.43
C THR A 179 2.69 -7.51 13.36
N ASP A 180 3.52 -7.15 12.37
CA ASP A 180 3.89 -8.07 11.29
C ASP A 180 4.77 -9.21 11.79
N ILE A 181 5.62 -8.94 12.80
CA ILE A 181 6.46 -9.97 13.45
C ILE A 181 5.59 -11.03 14.12
N PHE A 182 4.52 -10.65 14.82
CA PHE A 182 3.58 -11.63 15.37
C PHE A 182 2.91 -12.46 14.27
N SER A 183 2.40 -11.78 13.23
CA SER A 183 1.75 -12.46 12.10
C SER A 183 2.72 -13.40 11.38
N PHE A 184 4.00 -13.03 11.26
CA PHE A 184 5.06 -13.91 10.76
C PHE A 184 5.22 -15.16 11.61
N GLY A 185 5.26 -15.03 12.93
CA GLY A 185 5.35 -16.17 13.86
C GLY A 185 4.18 -17.14 13.70
N VAL A 186 2.94 -16.62 13.59
CA VAL A 186 1.74 -17.45 13.35
C VAL A 186 1.81 -18.14 11.99
N MET A 187 2.16 -17.41 10.95
CA MET A 187 2.27 -17.94 9.58
C MET A 187 3.32 -19.04 9.49
N MET A 188 4.51 -18.82 10.02
CA MET A 188 5.57 -19.83 9.99
C MET A 188 5.21 -21.08 10.81
N TYR A 189 4.56 -20.89 11.96
CA TYR A 189 4.06 -22.03 12.74
C TYR A 189 3.07 -22.87 11.92
N GLU A 190 2.09 -22.21 11.27
CA GLU A 190 1.10 -22.91 10.43
C GLU A 190 1.76 -23.65 9.25
N LEU A 191 2.67 -23.00 8.54
CA LEU A 191 3.37 -23.59 7.39
C LEU A 191 4.21 -24.82 7.78
N LEU A 192 4.82 -24.80 8.96
CA LEU A 192 5.65 -25.91 9.47
C LEU A 192 4.82 -27.06 10.04
N THR A 193 3.68 -26.75 10.70
CA THR A 193 2.91 -27.75 11.47
C THR A 193 1.60 -28.17 10.82
N GLY A 194 1.14 -27.41 9.80
CA GLY A 194 -0.16 -27.58 9.17
C GLY A 194 -1.35 -27.12 10.04
N THR A 195 -1.11 -26.45 11.17
CA THR A 195 -2.16 -25.96 12.08
C THR A 195 -1.83 -24.60 12.66
N LEU A 196 -2.85 -23.86 13.10
CA LEU A 196 -2.66 -22.61 13.80
C LEU A 196 -2.11 -22.83 15.23
N PRO A 197 -1.29 -21.89 15.78
CA PRO A 197 -0.62 -22.08 17.07
C PRO A 197 -1.56 -22.11 18.29
N PHE A 198 -2.63 -21.32 18.26
CA PHE A 198 -3.49 -21.10 19.42
C PHE A 198 -4.77 -21.95 19.44
N GLY A 199 -4.93 -22.85 18.48
CA GLY A 199 -6.07 -23.76 18.34
C GLY A 199 -6.78 -23.65 16.98
N ASN A 200 -7.98 -24.22 16.87
CA ASN A 200 -8.76 -24.15 15.65
C ASN A 200 -9.58 -22.86 15.57
N LEU A 201 -10.10 -22.54 14.36
CA LEU A 201 -10.95 -21.38 14.08
C LEU A 201 -12.09 -21.79 13.13
N ARG A 202 -13.00 -22.64 13.60
CA ARG A 202 -14.13 -23.14 12.80
C ARG A 202 -15.44 -22.42 13.13
N ASP A 203 -15.59 -21.95 14.37
CA ASP A 203 -16.77 -21.28 14.89
C ASP A 203 -16.41 -20.17 15.90
N GLU A 204 -17.42 -19.49 16.42
CA GLU A 204 -17.25 -18.38 17.37
C GLU A 204 -16.68 -18.84 18.73
N ASN A 205 -17.01 -20.04 19.19
CA ASN A 205 -16.52 -20.57 20.45
C ASN A 205 -15.00 -20.86 20.36
N GLU A 206 -14.58 -21.47 19.26
CA GLU A 206 -13.16 -21.69 18.97
C GLU A 206 -12.41 -20.37 18.83
N LEU A 207 -13.02 -19.32 18.24
CA LEU A 207 -12.44 -17.98 18.16
C LEU A 207 -12.17 -17.39 19.55
N VAL A 208 -13.11 -17.50 20.47
CA VAL A 208 -12.93 -17.01 21.84
C VAL A 208 -11.75 -17.70 22.53
N VAL A 209 -11.65 -19.02 22.38
CA VAL A 209 -10.54 -19.82 22.93
C VAL A 209 -9.21 -19.44 22.25
N TYR A 210 -9.20 -19.29 20.93
CA TYR A 210 -8.03 -18.87 20.15
C TYR A 210 -7.47 -17.53 20.62
N ILE A 211 -8.35 -16.53 20.77
CA ILE A 211 -8.00 -15.18 21.25
C ILE A 211 -7.45 -15.26 22.70
N LYS A 212 -8.06 -16.05 23.56
CA LYS A 212 -7.59 -16.24 24.94
C LYS A 212 -6.19 -16.84 24.95
N ASN A 213 -5.97 -17.93 24.22
CA ASN A 213 -4.67 -18.58 24.13
C ASN A 213 -3.58 -17.64 23.58
N GLY A 214 -3.92 -16.82 22.56
CA GLY A 214 -3.01 -15.82 22.01
C GLY A 214 -2.59 -14.76 23.04
N ARG A 215 -3.53 -14.31 23.90
CA ARG A 215 -3.26 -13.36 24.98
C ARG A 215 -2.41 -13.94 26.11
N GLU A 216 -2.58 -15.21 26.40
CA GLU A 216 -1.86 -15.93 27.45
C GLU A 216 -0.50 -16.47 26.95
N GLY A 217 -0.20 -16.37 25.63
CA GLY A 217 0.98 -16.98 25.02
C GLY A 217 0.96 -18.51 25.09
N ASN A 218 -0.24 -19.09 25.14
CA ASN A 218 -0.46 -20.54 25.24
C ASN A 218 -0.61 -21.15 23.86
N TRP A 219 0.50 -21.71 23.33
CA TRP A 219 0.54 -22.37 22.02
C TRP A 219 1.30 -23.70 22.08
N ASP A 220 1.04 -24.60 21.15
CA ASP A 220 1.56 -25.98 21.15
C ASP A 220 3.03 -26.06 20.67
N ARG A 221 3.96 -25.90 21.61
CA ARG A 221 5.41 -25.99 21.36
C ARG A 221 5.84 -27.39 20.93
N ARG A 222 5.18 -28.43 21.47
CA ARG A 222 5.54 -29.82 21.15
C ARG A 222 5.27 -30.15 19.69
N ARG A 223 4.18 -29.65 19.17
CA ARG A 223 3.82 -29.86 17.77
C ARG A 223 4.84 -29.20 16.83
N LEU A 224 5.33 -28.01 17.14
CA LEU A 224 6.41 -27.37 16.39
C LEU A 224 7.70 -28.21 16.46
N GLN A 225 8.08 -28.65 17.64
CA GLN A 225 9.29 -29.48 17.82
C GLN A 225 9.24 -30.82 17.04
N SER A 226 8.05 -31.37 16.84
CA SER A 226 7.82 -32.62 16.10
C SER A 226 7.71 -32.38 14.58
N ALA A 227 7.58 -31.15 14.14
CA ALA A 227 7.45 -30.80 12.70
C ALA A 227 8.83 -30.86 12.02
N PRO A 228 8.91 -31.22 10.73
CA PRO A 228 10.14 -31.11 9.96
C PRO A 228 10.68 -29.67 10.04
N CYS A 229 11.98 -29.54 10.32
CA CYS A 229 12.65 -28.23 10.53
C CYS A 229 12.12 -27.39 11.71
N GLY A 230 11.07 -27.81 12.42
CA GLY A 230 10.41 -27.01 13.46
C GLY A 230 11.33 -26.56 14.59
N CYS A 231 12.26 -27.43 15.04
CA CYS A 231 13.25 -27.08 16.07
C CYS A 231 14.15 -25.91 15.68
N GLN A 232 14.43 -25.72 14.38
CA GLN A 232 15.27 -24.64 13.89
C GLN A 232 14.57 -23.27 13.98
N PHE A 233 13.23 -23.26 13.98
CA PHE A 233 12.40 -22.05 14.08
C PHE A 233 11.93 -21.76 15.50
N GLN A 234 12.16 -22.66 16.45
CA GLN A 234 11.55 -22.59 17.77
C GLN A 234 11.80 -21.23 18.45
N HIS A 235 13.07 -20.80 18.58
CA HIS A 235 13.42 -19.56 19.26
C HIS A 235 12.86 -18.32 18.53
N ALA A 236 12.87 -18.34 17.20
CA ALA A 236 12.30 -17.25 16.41
C ALA A 236 10.78 -17.16 16.63
N ILE A 237 10.05 -18.28 16.53
CA ILE A 237 8.60 -18.33 16.74
C ILE A 237 8.23 -17.96 18.18
N GLU A 238 8.98 -18.44 19.19
CA GLU A 238 8.77 -18.05 20.59
C GLU A 238 8.90 -16.54 20.80
N GLY A 239 9.90 -15.92 20.19
CA GLY A 239 10.10 -14.46 20.25
C GLY A 239 9.03 -13.68 19.48
N CYS A 240 8.55 -14.21 18.35
CA CYS A 240 7.49 -13.58 17.55
C CYS A 240 6.11 -13.67 18.22
N LEU A 241 5.79 -14.78 18.89
CA LEU A 241 4.47 -15.04 19.50
C LEU A 241 4.32 -14.47 20.92
N GLN A 242 5.25 -13.61 21.38
CA GLN A 242 5.09 -12.93 22.67
C GLN A 242 3.81 -12.07 22.65
N PRO A 243 2.91 -12.28 23.65
CA PRO A 243 1.65 -11.56 23.74
C PRO A 243 1.84 -10.07 23.93
N ASP A 244 2.78 -9.69 24.82
CA ASP A 244 3.16 -8.29 25.03
C ASP A 244 4.09 -7.85 23.89
N PHE A 245 3.63 -6.90 23.07
CA PHE A 245 4.40 -6.39 21.93
C PHE A 245 5.74 -5.75 22.33
N LYS A 246 5.89 -5.33 23.61
CA LYS A 246 7.15 -4.76 24.14
C LYS A 246 8.20 -5.83 24.44
N GLN A 247 7.76 -7.06 24.72
CA GLN A 247 8.64 -8.22 24.96
C GLN A 247 8.88 -9.05 23.69
N ARG A 248 8.09 -8.80 22.65
CA ARG A 248 8.22 -9.41 21.33
C ARG A 248 9.52 -8.95 20.68
N LEU A 249 10.08 -9.72 19.74
CA LEU A 249 11.16 -9.26 18.86
C LEU A 249 10.74 -7.96 18.18
N GLN A 250 11.62 -6.96 18.16
CA GLN A 250 11.27 -5.60 17.76
C GLN A 250 11.53 -5.31 16.27
N SER A 251 12.37 -6.11 15.63
CA SER A 251 12.76 -5.91 14.23
C SER A 251 12.84 -7.23 13.45
N CYS A 252 12.74 -7.12 12.13
CA CYS A 252 12.97 -8.28 11.25
C CYS A 252 14.39 -8.82 11.39
N GLU A 253 15.37 -7.97 11.65
CA GLU A 253 16.76 -8.35 11.86
C GLU A 253 16.95 -9.25 13.08
N GLU A 254 16.26 -8.94 14.18
CA GLU A 254 16.28 -9.79 15.37
C GLU A 254 15.72 -11.18 15.08
N VAL A 255 14.64 -11.26 14.29
CA VAL A 255 14.06 -12.54 13.88
C VAL A 255 15.03 -13.32 12.97
N ILE A 256 15.60 -12.64 11.94
CA ILE A 256 16.55 -13.24 10.99
C ILE A 256 17.77 -13.80 11.72
N ALA A 257 18.26 -13.13 12.76
CA ALA A 257 19.42 -13.57 13.54
C ALA A 257 19.18 -14.92 14.26
N LEU A 258 17.93 -15.30 14.50
CA LEU A 258 17.53 -16.55 15.12
C LEU A 258 17.24 -17.68 14.11
N LEU A 259 17.20 -17.37 12.81
CA LEU A 259 16.97 -18.36 11.75
C LEU A 259 18.30 -18.95 11.24
N PRO A 260 18.28 -20.18 10.70
CA PRO A 260 19.42 -20.75 10.01
C PRO A 260 19.87 -19.86 8.83
N LYS A 261 21.18 -19.72 8.63
CA LYS A 261 21.72 -18.93 7.53
C LYS A 261 21.40 -19.56 6.17
N VAL A 262 20.93 -18.76 5.23
CA VAL A 262 20.67 -19.12 3.85
C VAL A 262 21.68 -18.43 2.93
N ASN A 263 22.36 -19.22 2.08
CA ASN A 263 23.44 -18.70 1.24
C ASN A 263 22.98 -18.14 -0.12
N ASN A 264 21.73 -18.42 -0.54
CA ASN A 264 21.21 -18.08 -1.87
C ASN A 264 19.91 -17.22 -1.79
N LEU A 265 20.00 -16.09 -1.10
CA LEU A 265 18.91 -15.10 -1.13
C LEU A 265 18.97 -14.32 -2.44
N ALA A 266 17.80 -13.88 -2.93
CA ALA A 266 17.72 -13.04 -4.11
C ALA A 266 18.57 -11.78 -3.93
N LYS A 267 19.34 -11.43 -4.96
CA LYS A 267 20.13 -10.19 -4.94
C LYS A 267 19.18 -8.99 -4.98
N PRO A 268 19.56 -7.84 -4.37
CA PRO A 268 18.83 -6.60 -4.56
C PRO A 268 18.57 -6.39 -6.06
N MET A 269 17.35 -6.01 -6.41
CA MET A 269 17.06 -5.62 -7.79
C MET A 269 18.06 -4.54 -8.21
N PRO A 270 18.57 -4.57 -9.45
CA PRO A 270 19.30 -3.44 -10.00
C PRO A 270 18.43 -2.20 -9.81
N SER A 271 19.05 -1.06 -9.45
CA SER A 271 18.35 0.23 -9.35
C SER A 271 17.47 0.44 -10.58
N GLU A 272 16.31 1.09 -10.44
CA GLU A 272 15.28 1.31 -11.47
C GLU A 272 15.81 1.74 -12.85
N ASP A 273 17.05 2.17 -12.95
CA ASP A 273 17.74 2.50 -14.21
C ASP A 273 17.89 1.33 -15.20
N SER A 274 17.73 0.08 -14.78
CA SER A 274 17.88 -1.10 -15.67
C SER A 274 16.56 -1.76 -16.13
N LEU A 275 15.42 -1.39 -15.54
CA LEU A 275 14.09 -1.77 -16.02
C LEU A 275 13.37 -0.60 -16.67
N LYS A 276 14.09 0.21 -17.43
CA LYS A 276 13.47 1.13 -18.37
C LYS A 276 12.82 0.31 -19.48
N ILE A 277 11.59 -0.19 -19.24
CA ILE A 277 10.60 -0.17 -20.29
C ILE A 277 10.56 1.31 -20.70
N PRO A 278 10.88 1.70 -21.92
CA PRO A 278 10.76 3.09 -22.31
C PRO A 278 9.27 3.43 -22.19
N THR A 279 8.85 3.89 -21.02
CA THR A 279 7.59 4.61 -20.90
C THR A 279 7.83 5.85 -21.72
N ILE A 280 7.34 5.84 -22.96
CA ILE A 280 7.27 7.05 -23.76
C ILE A 280 6.30 7.94 -22.97
N VAL A 281 6.85 8.71 -22.06
CA VAL A 281 6.08 9.73 -21.32
C VAL A 281 5.63 10.72 -22.39
N ARG A 282 4.38 10.55 -22.84
CA ARG A 282 3.77 11.44 -23.84
C ARG A 282 3.29 12.74 -23.21
N GLY A 283 3.11 12.74 -21.88
CA GLY A 283 2.68 13.91 -21.15
C GLY A 283 2.46 13.66 -19.65
N LEU A 284 2.18 14.73 -18.92
CA LEU A 284 1.81 14.70 -17.52
C LEU A 284 0.37 15.20 -17.32
N LEU A 285 -0.33 14.58 -16.39
CA LEU A 285 -1.66 15.01 -15.97
C LEU A 285 -1.73 15.11 -14.44
N LEU A 286 -2.64 15.95 -13.97
CA LEU A 286 -3.04 16.02 -12.56
C LEU A 286 -4.39 15.35 -12.42
N ARG A 287 -4.50 14.36 -11.52
CA ARG A 287 -5.76 13.69 -11.19
C ARG A 287 -6.22 14.12 -9.80
N ILE A 288 -7.47 14.53 -9.67
CA ILE A 288 -8.08 14.82 -8.37
C ILE A 288 -8.33 13.51 -7.63
N MET A 289 -7.60 13.32 -6.53
CA MET A 289 -7.67 12.15 -5.67
C MET A 289 -8.58 12.34 -4.45
N GLN A 290 -8.83 13.59 -4.09
CA GLN A 290 -9.72 13.99 -3.01
C GLN A 290 -10.32 15.37 -3.34
N GLY A 291 -11.59 15.57 -3.03
CA GLY A 291 -12.33 16.81 -3.30
C GLY A 291 -13.65 16.53 -4.03
N GLU A 292 -14.41 17.60 -4.35
CA GLU A 292 -15.76 17.48 -4.94
C GLU A 292 -15.73 16.92 -6.38
N GLU A 293 -14.63 17.13 -7.11
CA GLU A 293 -14.46 16.64 -8.49
C GLU A 293 -13.56 15.39 -8.56
N TYR A 294 -13.70 14.49 -7.61
CA TYR A 294 -12.89 13.26 -7.56
C TYR A 294 -12.82 12.53 -8.91
N GLY A 295 -11.62 12.11 -9.30
CA GLY A 295 -11.35 11.39 -10.55
C GLY A 295 -11.16 12.28 -11.79
N LYS A 296 -11.48 13.57 -11.70
CA LYS A 296 -11.23 14.53 -12.80
C LYS A 296 -9.73 14.66 -13.05
N THR A 297 -9.37 14.79 -14.32
CA THR A 297 -7.97 14.93 -14.75
C THR A 297 -7.76 16.21 -15.54
N TYR A 298 -6.59 16.80 -15.36
CA TYR A 298 -6.10 17.94 -16.13
C TYR A 298 -4.79 17.55 -16.81
N ASP A 299 -4.79 17.55 -18.13
CA ASP A 299 -3.58 17.32 -18.94
C ASP A 299 -2.74 18.59 -18.96
N ILE A 300 -1.77 18.69 -18.02
CA ILE A 300 -0.92 19.88 -17.89
C ILE A 300 0.03 20.04 -19.07
N THR A 301 0.46 18.96 -19.72
CA THR A 301 1.29 19.03 -20.91
C THR A 301 0.52 19.63 -22.09
N ARG A 302 -0.75 19.30 -22.26
CA ARG A 302 -1.60 19.88 -23.29
C ARG A 302 -1.93 21.33 -22.99
N LEU A 303 -2.25 21.66 -21.74
CA LEU A 303 -2.53 23.05 -21.31
C LEU A 303 -1.31 23.95 -21.52
N ALA A 304 -0.10 23.44 -21.25
CA ALA A 304 1.16 24.16 -21.43
C ALA A 304 1.51 24.51 -22.89
N ARG A 305 0.87 23.90 -23.88
CA ARG A 305 1.06 24.30 -25.30
C ARG A 305 0.63 25.74 -25.57
N GLN A 306 -0.20 26.31 -24.72
CA GLN A 306 -0.67 27.70 -24.83
C GLN A 306 0.10 28.64 -23.91
N SER A 307 0.58 28.15 -22.77
CA SER A 307 1.34 28.91 -21.79
C SER A 307 2.17 27.98 -20.94
N TYR A 308 3.45 28.28 -20.74
CA TYR A 308 4.33 27.52 -19.83
C TYR A 308 3.99 27.74 -18.34
N VAL A 309 3.05 28.64 -18.05
CA VAL A 309 2.58 28.97 -16.70
C VAL A 309 1.10 28.66 -16.62
N LEU A 310 0.71 27.77 -15.71
CA LEU A 310 -0.68 27.40 -15.47
C LEU A 310 -1.09 27.80 -14.05
N ASN A 311 -2.19 28.51 -13.95
CA ASN A 311 -2.76 28.96 -12.69
C ASN A 311 -3.80 27.97 -12.18
N MET A 312 -3.70 27.58 -10.92
CA MET A 312 -4.66 26.69 -10.25
C MET A 312 -5.28 27.37 -9.05
N GLY A 313 -6.61 27.26 -8.91
CA GLY A 313 -7.32 27.83 -7.77
C GLY A 313 -8.81 27.57 -7.84
N ARG A 314 -9.55 28.05 -6.84
CA ARG A 314 -10.99 27.84 -6.73
C ARG A 314 -11.74 28.50 -7.91
N ALA A 315 -12.65 27.72 -8.50
CA ALA A 315 -13.57 28.21 -9.51
C ALA A 315 -14.46 29.32 -8.90
N ALA A 316 -14.41 30.53 -9.48
CA ALA A 316 -15.20 31.65 -9.02
C ALA A 316 -15.50 32.60 -10.18
N VAL A 317 -16.64 33.32 -10.10
CA VAL A 317 -17.01 34.32 -11.10
C VAL A 317 -15.94 35.44 -11.16
N GLY A 318 -15.48 35.77 -12.36
CA GLY A 318 -14.48 36.80 -12.59
C GLY A 318 -13.03 36.38 -12.30
N VAL A 319 -12.75 35.10 -12.06
CA VAL A 319 -11.39 34.55 -11.91
C VAL A 319 -11.18 33.49 -12.98
N SER A 320 -10.10 33.65 -13.76
CA SER A 320 -9.69 32.67 -14.76
C SER A 320 -8.50 31.90 -14.20
N ASN A 321 -8.72 30.59 -13.91
CA ASN A 321 -7.66 29.64 -13.64
C ASN A 321 -7.63 28.60 -14.79
N ASP A 322 -6.43 28.19 -15.20
CA ASP A 322 -6.24 27.13 -16.19
C ASP A 322 -6.68 25.76 -15.62
N ILE A 323 -6.54 25.62 -14.30
CA ILE A 323 -6.95 24.46 -13.52
C ILE A 323 -7.93 24.91 -12.43
N PRO A 324 -9.23 25.10 -12.78
CA PRO A 324 -10.24 25.47 -11.80
C PRO A 324 -10.62 24.29 -10.92
N VAL A 325 -10.59 24.48 -9.59
CA VAL A 325 -11.00 23.49 -8.59
C VAL A 325 -12.36 23.93 -8.03
N ILE A 326 -13.34 23.02 -8.06
CA ILE A 326 -14.66 23.26 -7.49
C ILE A 326 -14.65 22.93 -6.00
N GLU A 327 -15.11 23.88 -5.19
CA GLU A 327 -15.20 23.76 -3.74
C GLU A 327 -16.45 24.55 -3.29
N ASN A 328 -17.58 23.84 -3.14
CA ASN A 328 -18.88 24.42 -2.77
C ASN A 328 -19.18 24.27 -1.28
N GLN A 329 -18.67 23.19 -0.64
CA GLN A 329 -18.92 22.86 0.77
C GLN A 329 -17.90 23.53 1.71
N SER A 330 -16.74 23.85 1.21
CA SER A 330 -15.66 24.53 1.94
C SER A 330 -15.14 25.72 1.12
N SER A 331 -14.22 26.49 1.69
CA SER A 331 -13.57 27.60 0.98
C SER A 331 -12.09 27.70 1.31
N TYR A 332 -11.45 26.53 1.51
CA TYR A 332 -10.04 26.45 1.87
C TYR A 332 -9.10 26.64 0.68
N VAL A 333 -9.58 26.41 -0.56
CA VAL A 333 -8.83 26.74 -1.77
C VAL A 333 -9.00 28.21 -2.10
N SER A 334 -7.90 28.96 -2.17
CA SER A 334 -7.92 30.37 -2.58
C SER A 334 -8.35 30.49 -4.05
N ARG A 335 -8.98 31.62 -4.42
CA ARG A 335 -9.37 31.90 -5.84
C ARG A 335 -8.16 31.85 -6.77
N LYS A 336 -7.02 32.39 -6.30
CA LYS A 336 -5.69 32.30 -6.90
C LYS A 336 -4.84 31.52 -5.88
N HIS A 337 -4.60 30.20 -6.10
CA HIS A 337 -4.01 29.38 -5.04
C HIS A 337 -2.54 29.05 -5.29
N CYS A 338 -2.22 28.43 -6.41
CA CYS A 338 -0.86 28.10 -6.77
C CYS A 338 -0.63 28.21 -8.28
N THR A 339 0.64 28.17 -8.67
CA THR A 339 1.08 28.26 -10.06
C THR A 339 1.95 27.06 -10.40
N LEU A 340 1.70 26.44 -11.57
CA LEU A 340 2.57 25.44 -12.16
C LEU A 340 3.32 26.07 -13.31
N GLU A 341 4.63 25.87 -13.36
CA GLU A 341 5.51 26.39 -14.40
C GLU A 341 6.27 25.23 -15.06
N TYR A 342 6.36 25.23 -16.38
CA TYR A 342 7.20 24.30 -17.11
C TYR A 342 8.54 24.94 -17.44
N ASP A 343 9.62 24.41 -16.89
CA ASP A 343 10.97 24.80 -17.25
C ASP A 343 11.47 24.00 -18.46
N ALA A 344 11.51 24.64 -19.61
CA ALA A 344 11.95 24.03 -20.86
C ALA A 344 13.43 23.64 -20.85
N SER A 345 14.26 24.26 -20.00
CA SER A 345 15.69 23.98 -19.91
C SER A 345 15.97 22.68 -19.15
N SER A 346 15.27 22.45 -18.05
CA SER A 346 15.37 21.22 -17.27
C SER A 346 14.36 20.14 -17.69
N GLN A 347 13.36 20.50 -18.51
CA GLN A 347 12.21 19.65 -18.89
C GLN A 347 11.39 19.17 -17.70
N HIS A 348 11.31 19.98 -16.64
CA HIS A 348 10.56 19.65 -15.43
C HIS A 348 9.42 20.64 -15.17
N TRP A 349 8.40 20.13 -14.48
CA TRP A 349 7.33 20.95 -13.92
C TRP A 349 7.69 21.41 -12.53
N PHE A 350 7.29 22.63 -12.24
CA PHE A 350 7.58 23.34 -11.01
C PHE A 350 6.27 23.86 -10.41
N ILE A 351 6.04 23.71 -9.12
CA ILE A 351 4.86 24.28 -8.44
C ILE A 351 5.31 25.30 -7.40
N ARG A 352 4.60 26.44 -7.33
CA ARG A 352 4.82 27.51 -6.35
C ARG A 352 3.51 27.79 -5.61
N ASP A 353 3.57 28.10 -4.32
CA ASP A 353 2.41 28.62 -3.61
C ASP A 353 2.13 30.06 -4.05
N GLY A 354 0.86 30.38 -4.30
CA GLY A 354 0.42 31.69 -4.74
C GLY A 354 0.43 31.90 -6.26
N GLN A 355 0.06 33.11 -6.65
CA GLN A 355 0.01 33.60 -8.04
C GLN A 355 0.43 35.05 -8.15
N TRP A 356 0.90 35.45 -9.33
CA TRP A 356 1.16 36.84 -9.65
C TRP A 356 -0.16 37.62 -9.75
N ASP A 357 -0.28 38.73 -9.01
CA ASP A 357 -1.42 39.64 -9.06
C ASP A 357 -1.04 40.91 -9.80
N ASN A 358 -1.74 41.18 -10.91
CA ASN A 358 -1.55 42.36 -11.75
C ASN A 358 -2.29 43.62 -11.23
N GLY A 359 -2.71 43.64 -9.95
CA GLY A 359 -3.33 44.79 -9.31
C GLY A 359 -2.41 46.02 -9.27
N SER A 360 -2.90 47.17 -8.73
CA SER A 360 -2.26 48.49 -8.80
C SER A 360 -0.80 48.56 -8.31
N ILE A 361 -0.32 47.56 -7.57
CA ILE A 361 1.08 47.48 -7.08
C ILE A 361 1.83 46.30 -7.67
N GLY A 362 1.18 45.40 -8.40
CA GLY A 362 1.75 44.18 -8.98
C GLY A 362 2.63 43.39 -8.01
N GLY A 363 2.46 42.09 -7.89
CA GLY A 363 3.33 41.27 -7.02
C GLY A 363 2.83 39.85 -6.82
N TRP A 364 3.72 39.03 -6.27
CA TRP A 364 3.39 37.64 -5.87
C TRP A 364 2.50 37.67 -4.63
N LYS A 365 1.37 36.94 -4.67
CA LYS A 365 0.47 36.76 -3.54
C LYS A 365 0.39 35.28 -3.16
N PRO A 366 0.80 34.89 -1.96
CA PRO A 366 0.66 33.52 -1.49
C PRO A 366 -0.81 33.16 -1.28
N SER A 367 -1.10 31.85 -1.25
CA SER A 367 -2.42 31.36 -0.88
C SER A 367 -2.70 31.59 0.61
N LEU A 368 -3.97 31.49 1.03
CA LEU A 368 -4.33 31.66 2.45
C LEU A 368 -3.94 30.43 3.31
N ASN A 369 -4.06 29.24 2.75
CA ASN A 369 -3.88 28.00 3.49
C ASN A 369 -2.64 27.20 3.07
N GLY A 370 -1.86 27.73 2.15
CA GLY A 370 -0.65 27.10 1.63
C GLY A 370 -0.90 25.97 0.64
N THR A 371 0.11 25.71 -0.17
CA THR A 371 0.20 24.57 -1.08
C THR A 371 1.17 23.56 -0.48
N PHE A 372 0.83 22.28 -0.54
CA PHE A 372 1.68 21.22 -0.01
C PHE A 372 1.95 20.16 -1.09
N VAL A 373 3.18 19.65 -1.14
CA VAL A 373 3.56 18.49 -1.95
C VAL A 373 4.09 17.40 -1.01
N ASN A 374 3.46 16.22 -1.04
CA ASN A 374 3.79 15.10 -0.15
C ASN A 374 3.81 15.51 1.34
N SER A 375 2.84 16.33 1.75
CA SER A 375 2.70 16.92 3.11
C SER A 375 3.77 17.93 3.50
N LYS A 376 4.69 18.32 2.60
CA LYS A 376 5.64 19.41 2.82
C LYS A 376 5.12 20.68 2.21
N GLN A 377 5.09 21.75 3.00
CA GLN A 377 4.64 23.07 2.49
C GLN A 377 5.61 23.59 1.43
N VAL A 378 5.04 24.09 0.35
CA VAL A 378 5.73 24.75 -0.75
C VAL A 378 5.60 26.25 -0.54
N ASP A 379 6.65 26.99 -0.80
CA ASP A 379 6.70 28.46 -0.75
C ASP A 379 6.74 29.07 -2.16
N GLU A 380 7.03 30.35 -2.25
CA GLU A 380 7.22 31.07 -3.52
C GLU A 380 8.49 30.65 -4.28
N GLN A 381 9.45 29.99 -3.62
CA GLN A 381 10.63 29.42 -4.28
C GLN A 381 10.28 28.13 -5.05
N GLY A 382 9.28 27.39 -4.55
CA GLY A 382 8.62 26.31 -5.24
C GLY A 382 9.27 24.94 -5.06
N TYR A 383 8.70 23.96 -5.78
CA TYR A 383 9.07 22.55 -5.70
C TYR A 383 9.02 21.89 -7.10
N PHE A 384 10.03 21.11 -7.46
CA PHE A 384 10.04 20.31 -8.69
C PHE A 384 9.13 19.08 -8.55
N LEU A 385 8.09 19.03 -9.40
CA LEU A 385 7.12 17.94 -9.38
C LEU A 385 7.72 16.68 -10.01
N GLN A 386 7.45 15.57 -9.37
CA GLN A 386 7.77 14.22 -9.84
C GLN A 386 6.49 13.41 -10.07
N ILE A 387 6.56 12.41 -10.96
CA ILE A 387 5.46 11.48 -11.14
C ILE A 387 5.20 10.76 -9.82
N GLY A 388 3.94 10.72 -9.40
CA GLY A 388 3.51 10.16 -8.12
C GLY A 388 3.34 11.18 -6.99
N ASP A 389 3.83 12.42 -7.13
CA ASP A 389 3.65 13.46 -6.13
C ASP A 389 2.18 13.78 -5.87
N ILE A 390 1.86 14.05 -4.61
CA ILE A 390 0.53 14.46 -4.17
C ILE A 390 0.55 15.94 -3.83
N ILE A 391 -0.13 16.74 -4.63
CA ILE A 391 -0.36 18.16 -4.38
C ILE A 391 -1.61 18.30 -3.51
N SER A 392 -1.51 18.98 -2.37
CA SER A 392 -2.64 19.27 -1.49
C SER A 392 -2.88 20.77 -1.42
N ILE A 393 -4.11 21.19 -1.72
CA ILE A 393 -4.60 22.59 -1.68
C ILE A 393 -5.98 22.58 -1.01
N GLY A 394 -6.09 23.18 0.17
CA GLY A 394 -7.32 23.05 0.97
C GLY A 394 -7.71 21.58 1.19
N ASP A 395 -8.96 21.24 0.92
CA ASP A 395 -9.49 19.87 1.02
C ASP A 395 -9.25 19.03 -0.25
N THR A 396 -8.69 19.63 -1.29
CA THR A 396 -8.44 18.97 -2.58
C THR A 396 -7.02 18.40 -2.64
N LYS A 397 -6.89 17.15 -3.06
CA LYS A 397 -5.61 16.52 -3.37
C LYS A 397 -5.56 16.08 -4.82
N LEU A 398 -4.45 16.40 -5.47
CA LEU A 398 -4.20 16.02 -6.87
C LEU A 398 -2.91 15.19 -6.92
N ARG A 399 -2.90 14.19 -7.79
CA ARG A 399 -1.73 13.37 -8.05
C ARG A 399 -1.13 13.71 -9.40
N VAL A 400 0.20 13.76 -9.46
CA VAL A 400 0.96 13.88 -10.70
C VAL A 400 1.09 12.51 -11.34
N GLU A 401 0.56 12.34 -12.55
CA GLU A 401 0.58 11.08 -13.30
C GLU A 401 1.18 11.31 -14.69
N ALA A 402 1.77 10.23 -15.27
CA ALA A 402 2.24 10.21 -16.66
C ALA A 402 1.29 9.41 -17.56
N TYR A 403 1.25 9.72 -18.87
CA TYR A 403 0.52 8.96 -19.89
C TYR A 403 1.28 8.83 -21.20
#